data_d1020bd5417c0532c3c853668d8ce266
#
_entry.id   d1020bd5417c0532c3c853668d8ce266
#
_cell.length_a   1.000
_cell.length_b   1.000
_cell.length_c   1.000
_cell.angle_alpha   90.00
_cell.angle_beta   90.00
_cell.angle_gamma   90.00
#
_symmetry.space_group_name_H-M   'P 1'
#
loop_
_entity.id
_entity.type
_entity.pdbx_description
1 polymer ?
#
loop_
_entity_poly.entity_id
_entity_poly.type
_entity_poly.pdbx_seq_one_letter_code
_entity_poly.pdbx_strand_id
1 'polypeptide(L)'
;MNFFEQQRQARHRTALLVLLMILSVLSLITITCLAFSLDHANDGSRRLTLNWQAVGVVAPLIIGVVLLGSLVKYAELRAGGKVIAEKLGGRLINHGGRTLEEQRLINIVEEMALASGIAVPTVYLLPDEGINAFAAGFTPEDAVIGVTQGAISLLTREELQGVIAHEFSHIYNGDMRLNMHMLAIISGLLVLGLAGSLILVKASQSNHRDQRLKLAGVLIGIFLCIAGFAGSFFGSLIKAAVSRQREFLADATAVQYTRNPQSIAGALKKIGGHAQGSHIKAARAGEFSHLYFNTGVSSAMDRLFATHPDLSERIRRIDAQWDGTFPHVEIPRSQLKRN
;
A
#
# COMPACT_ATOMS: atom_id res chain seq x y z
N MET A 1 -23.31 -14.45 -7.99
CA MET A 1 -21.89 -14.04 -8.08
C MET A 1 -20.99 -15.26 -8.01
N ASN A 2 -20.10 -15.49 -9.00
CA ASN A 2 -19.20 -16.66 -8.96
C ASN A 2 -17.88 -16.26 -8.26
N PHE A 3 -17.82 -16.46 -6.94
CA PHE A 3 -16.68 -16.06 -6.09
C PHE A 3 -15.36 -16.69 -6.50
N PHE A 4 -15.36 -17.98 -6.82
CA PHE A 4 -14.14 -18.68 -7.21
C PHE A 4 -13.54 -18.15 -8.50
N GLU A 5 -14.40 -17.77 -9.46
CA GLU A 5 -13.96 -17.14 -10.70
C GLU A 5 -13.36 -15.75 -10.45
N GLN A 6 -13.99 -14.93 -9.60
CA GLN A 6 -13.47 -13.61 -9.24
C GLN A 6 -12.14 -13.70 -8.48
N GLN A 7 -12.01 -14.65 -7.54
CA GLN A 7 -10.76 -14.90 -6.85
C GLN A 7 -9.64 -15.32 -7.82
N ARG A 8 -9.95 -16.24 -8.75
CA ARG A 8 -8.98 -16.70 -9.76
C ARG A 8 -8.53 -15.54 -10.65
N GLN A 9 -9.45 -14.72 -11.14
CA GLN A 9 -9.15 -13.55 -11.96
C GLN A 9 -8.31 -12.51 -11.20
N ALA A 10 -8.65 -12.20 -9.96
CA ALA A 10 -7.90 -11.25 -9.14
C ALA A 10 -6.47 -11.74 -8.88
N ARG A 11 -6.27 -13.03 -8.55
CA ARG A 11 -4.93 -13.62 -8.38
C ARG A 11 -4.12 -13.58 -9.68
N HIS A 12 -4.74 -13.93 -10.81
CA HIS A 12 -4.06 -13.91 -12.12
C HIS A 12 -3.63 -12.48 -12.51
N ARG A 13 -4.52 -11.50 -12.35
CA ARG A 13 -4.21 -10.08 -12.61
C ARG A 13 -3.13 -9.56 -11.68
N THR A 14 -3.16 -9.93 -10.39
CA THR A 14 -2.10 -9.59 -9.43
C THR A 14 -0.75 -10.16 -9.88
N ALA A 15 -0.68 -11.43 -10.26
CA ALA A 15 0.56 -12.05 -10.75
C ALA A 15 1.11 -11.35 -11.99
N LEU A 16 0.24 -10.99 -12.95
CA LEU A 16 0.63 -10.22 -14.14
C LEU A 16 1.19 -8.84 -13.78
N LEU A 17 0.53 -8.11 -12.88
CA LEU A 17 0.99 -6.79 -12.45
C LEU A 17 2.33 -6.85 -11.70
N VAL A 18 2.52 -7.85 -10.85
CA VAL A 18 3.81 -8.09 -10.16
C VAL A 18 4.91 -8.42 -11.18
N LEU A 19 4.61 -9.26 -12.18
CA LEU A 19 5.54 -9.53 -13.28
C LEU A 19 5.90 -8.25 -14.04
N LEU A 20 4.92 -7.41 -14.38
CA LEU A 20 5.14 -6.12 -15.03
C LEU A 20 6.01 -5.19 -14.17
N MET A 21 5.83 -5.18 -12.86
CA MET A 21 6.68 -4.43 -11.93
C MET A 21 8.13 -4.93 -11.99
N ILE A 22 8.37 -6.23 -11.94
CA ILE A 22 9.71 -6.82 -12.05
C ILE A 22 10.34 -6.43 -13.40
N LEU A 23 9.61 -6.58 -14.49
CA LEU A 23 10.09 -6.22 -15.82
C LEU A 23 10.39 -4.72 -15.95
N SER A 24 9.59 -3.85 -15.36
CA SER A 24 9.83 -2.40 -15.36
C SER A 24 11.10 -2.03 -14.60
N VAL A 25 11.34 -2.65 -13.43
CA VAL A 25 12.58 -2.46 -12.65
C VAL A 25 13.80 -2.96 -13.42
N LEU A 26 13.75 -4.16 -14.00
CA LEU A 26 14.83 -4.71 -14.80
C LEU A 26 15.12 -3.85 -16.05
N SER A 27 14.08 -3.40 -16.73
CA SER A 27 14.19 -2.50 -17.89
C SER A 27 14.86 -1.18 -17.52
N LEU A 28 14.45 -0.59 -16.38
CA LEU A 28 15.03 0.65 -15.89
C LEU A 28 16.54 0.49 -15.57
N ILE A 29 16.90 -0.59 -14.85
CA ILE A 29 18.30 -0.89 -14.53
C ILE A 29 19.09 -1.08 -15.83
N THR A 30 18.54 -1.83 -16.80
CA THR A 30 19.19 -2.08 -18.09
C THR A 30 19.40 -0.80 -18.89
N ILE A 31 18.35 0.04 -19.02
CA ILE A 31 18.44 1.32 -19.71
C ILE A 31 19.48 2.23 -19.06
N THR A 32 19.47 2.30 -17.72
CA THR A 32 20.43 3.10 -16.95
C THR A 32 21.85 2.60 -17.18
N CYS A 33 22.05 1.28 -17.15
CA CYS A 33 23.33 0.65 -17.40
C CYS A 33 23.85 0.93 -18.81
N LEU A 34 23.01 0.77 -19.82
CA LEU A 34 23.35 1.05 -21.23
C LEU A 34 23.72 2.53 -21.42
N ALA A 35 22.97 3.46 -20.85
CA ALA A 35 23.22 4.88 -20.98
C ALA A 35 24.62 5.30 -20.47
N PHE A 36 25.11 4.65 -19.41
CA PHE A 36 26.45 4.90 -18.85
C PHE A 36 27.57 4.07 -19.49
N SER A 37 27.22 3.07 -20.29
CA SER A 37 28.19 2.14 -20.88
C SER A 37 28.36 2.33 -22.38
N LEU A 38 27.60 3.25 -23.02
CA LEU A 38 27.77 3.59 -24.40
C LEU A 38 28.97 4.55 -24.60
N ASP A 39 29.87 4.19 -25.45
CA ASP A 39 31.04 4.97 -25.80
C ASP A 39 31.12 5.14 -27.35
N HIS A 40 31.84 6.15 -27.81
CA HIS A 40 32.08 6.32 -29.22
C HIS A 40 33.20 5.36 -29.68
N ALA A 41 33.02 4.71 -30.83
CA ALA A 41 34.05 3.85 -31.39
C ALA A 41 35.34 4.64 -31.66
N ASN A 42 36.46 4.10 -31.19
CA ASN A 42 37.77 4.74 -31.34
C ASN A 42 38.32 4.72 -32.80
N ASP A 43 37.52 4.21 -33.74
CA ASP A 43 37.89 4.06 -35.17
C ASP A 43 37.54 5.28 -36.05
N GLY A 44 37.11 6.40 -35.42
CA GLY A 44 36.68 7.60 -36.14
C GLY A 44 35.28 7.48 -36.77
N SER A 45 34.61 6.34 -36.60
CA SER A 45 33.21 6.17 -36.97
C SER A 45 32.28 6.78 -35.90
N ARG A 46 31.13 7.31 -36.35
CA ARG A 46 30.07 7.78 -35.41
C ARG A 46 29.26 6.61 -34.78
N ARG A 47 29.87 5.41 -34.70
CA ARG A 47 29.19 4.24 -34.13
C ARG A 47 29.31 4.25 -32.61
N LEU A 48 28.16 4.04 -31.91
CA LEU A 48 28.13 3.79 -30.48
C LEU A 48 28.51 2.34 -30.23
N THR A 49 29.46 2.11 -29.34
CA THR A 49 29.90 0.78 -28.91
C THR A 49 29.63 0.62 -27.42
N LEU A 50 29.31 -0.61 -27.02
CA LEU A 50 29.10 -0.93 -25.62
C LEU A 50 30.43 -1.20 -24.92
N ASN A 51 30.73 -0.40 -23.90
CA ASN A 51 31.92 -0.59 -23.08
C ASN A 51 31.61 -1.61 -21.96
N TRP A 52 32.02 -2.85 -22.18
CA TRP A 52 31.77 -3.94 -21.21
C TRP A 52 32.46 -3.74 -19.87
N GLN A 53 33.58 -3.03 -19.81
CA GLN A 53 34.24 -2.68 -18.53
C GLN A 53 33.38 -1.69 -17.75
N ALA A 54 32.83 -0.70 -18.42
CA ALA A 54 31.87 0.22 -17.79
C ALA A 54 30.60 -0.50 -17.30
N VAL A 55 30.05 -1.43 -18.10
CA VAL A 55 28.93 -2.28 -17.66
C VAL A 55 29.27 -3.02 -16.37
N GLY A 56 30.46 -3.63 -16.28
CA GLY A 56 30.93 -4.39 -15.12
C GLY A 56 31.07 -3.57 -13.84
N VAL A 57 31.14 -2.25 -13.93
CA VAL A 57 31.21 -1.33 -12.77
C VAL A 57 29.84 -0.71 -12.48
N VAL A 58 29.20 -0.19 -13.51
CA VAL A 58 27.92 0.58 -13.37
C VAL A 58 26.76 -0.32 -12.94
N ALA A 59 26.63 -1.52 -13.51
CA ALA A 59 25.53 -2.40 -13.19
C ALA A 59 25.53 -2.85 -11.70
N PRO A 60 26.64 -3.37 -11.13
CA PRO A 60 26.67 -3.70 -9.71
C PRO A 60 26.43 -2.50 -8.80
N LEU A 61 26.90 -1.31 -9.17
CA LEU A 61 26.69 -0.10 -8.41
C LEU A 61 25.19 0.28 -8.32
N ILE A 62 24.51 0.33 -9.47
CA ILE A 62 23.07 0.63 -9.53
C ILE A 62 22.27 -0.42 -8.77
N ILE A 63 22.53 -1.69 -9.03
CA ILE A 63 21.87 -2.80 -8.33
C ILE A 63 22.13 -2.71 -6.84
N GLY A 64 23.36 -2.43 -6.42
CA GLY A 64 23.75 -2.26 -5.03
C GLY A 64 22.99 -1.13 -4.32
N VAL A 65 22.86 0.03 -4.96
CA VAL A 65 22.11 1.17 -4.42
C VAL A 65 20.62 0.82 -4.27
N VAL A 66 20.02 0.23 -5.30
CA VAL A 66 18.60 -0.18 -5.25
C VAL A 66 18.37 -1.25 -4.19
N LEU A 67 19.23 -2.27 -4.13
CA LEU A 67 19.12 -3.33 -3.12
C LEU A 67 19.31 -2.79 -1.70
N LEU A 68 20.30 -1.94 -1.48
CA LEU A 68 20.55 -1.34 -0.16
C LEU A 68 19.36 -0.50 0.29
N GLY A 69 18.84 0.38 -0.57
CA GLY A 69 17.64 1.17 -0.29
C GLY A 69 16.42 0.30 0.01
N SER A 70 16.25 -0.78 -0.77
CA SER A 70 15.17 -1.74 -0.56
C SER A 70 15.32 -2.49 0.77
N LEU A 71 16.53 -2.94 1.12
CA LEU A 71 16.81 -3.65 2.37
C LEU A 71 16.62 -2.77 3.60
N VAL A 72 17.08 -1.51 3.54
CA VAL A 72 16.87 -0.55 4.64
C VAL A 72 15.38 -0.32 4.88
N LYS A 73 14.61 -0.08 3.80
CA LYS A 73 13.15 0.09 3.93
C LYS A 73 12.46 -1.18 4.42
N TYR A 74 12.87 -2.33 3.91
CA TYR A 74 12.33 -3.63 4.37
C TYR A 74 12.59 -3.85 5.85
N ALA A 75 13.81 -3.56 6.34
CA ALA A 75 14.15 -3.66 7.76
C ALA A 75 13.34 -2.71 8.65
N GLU A 76 13.09 -1.47 8.17
CA GLU A 76 12.22 -0.51 8.86
C GLU A 76 10.79 -1.04 8.97
N LEU A 77 10.24 -1.57 7.87
CA LEU A 77 8.87 -2.08 7.81
C LEU A 77 8.70 -3.37 8.63
N ARG A 78 9.77 -4.16 8.82
CA ARG A 78 9.76 -5.43 9.60
C ARG A 78 9.50 -5.23 11.10
N ALA A 79 9.40 -3.99 11.57
CA ALA A 79 9.08 -3.70 12.98
C ALA A 79 7.72 -4.28 13.46
N GLY A 80 6.91 -4.85 12.54
CA GLY A 80 5.70 -5.60 12.83
C GLY A 80 4.44 -4.75 12.93
N GLY A 81 3.28 -5.41 12.86
CA GLY A 81 1.98 -4.76 12.91
C GLY A 81 1.71 -3.99 14.21
N LYS A 82 2.23 -4.49 15.33
CA LYS A 82 2.15 -3.83 16.65
C LYS A 82 2.67 -2.38 16.60
N VAL A 83 3.87 -2.18 16.03
CA VAL A 83 4.49 -0.84 15.95
C VAL A 83 3.66 0.12 15.11
N ILE A 84 3.02 -0.39 14.05
CA ILE A 84 2.13 0.41 13.20
C ILE A 84 0.90 0.84 14.00
N ALA A 85 0.25 -0.09 14.68
CA ALA A 85 -0.93 0.19 15.49
C ALA A 85 -0.64 1.22 16.60
N GLU A 86 0.49 1.08 17.30
CA GLU A 86 0.93 2.00 18.36
C GLU A 86 1.28 3.40 17.81
N LYS A 87 1.95 3.49 16.64
CA LYS A 87 2.22 4.76 15.97
C LYS A 87 0.96 5.50 15.53
N LEU A 88 -0.14 4.78 15.28
CA LEU A 88 -1.46 5.32 14.98
C LEU A 88 -2.27 5.66 16.24
N GLY A 89 -1.69 5.54 17.43
CA GLY A 89 -2.37 5.82 18.70
C GLY A 89 -3.30 4.70 19.16
N GLY A 90 -3.15 3.50 18.58
CA GLY A 90 -3.98 2.35 18.93
C GLY A 90 -3.75 1.87 20.36
N ARG A 91 -4.84 1.59 21.06
CA ARG A 91 -4.85 0.95 22.38
C ARG A 91 -5.15 -0.53 22.23
N LEU A 92 -4.33 -1.37 22.82
CA LEU A 92 -4.55 -2.81 22.88
C LEU A 92 -5.84 -3.15 23.66
N ILE A 93 -6.69 -4.01 23.10
CA ILE A 93 -7.96 -4.43 23.71
C ILE A 93 -8.11 -5.96 23.85
N ASN A 94 -7.01 -6.71 23.82
CA ASN A 94 -7.06 -8.16 24.01
C ASN A 94 -7.59 -8.53 25.40
N HIS A 95 -8.42 -9.59 25.44
CA HIS A 95 -8.94 -10.24 26.67
C HIS A 95 -9.73 -9.33 27.62
N GLY A 96 -11.01 -9.14 27.31
CA GLY A 96 -11.97 -8.46 28.17
C GLY A 96 -12.13 -6.99 27.85
N GLY A 97 -12.74 -6.70 26.70
CA GLY A 97 -13.14 -5.33 26.34
C GLY A 97 -13.81 -4.60 27.49
N ARG A 98 -13.49 -3.31 27.67
CA ARG A 98 -14.02 -2.48 28.73
C ARG A 98 -15.49 -2.08 28.51
N THR A 99 -15.92 -2.13 27.24
CA THR A 99 -17.28 -1.78 26.82
C THR A 99 -17.92 -2.93 26.05
N LEU A 100 -19.24 -2.89 25.90
CA LEU A 100 -19.98 -3.87 25.09
C LEU A 100 -19.56 -3.85 23.62
N GLU A 101 -19.23 -2.67 23.09
CA GLU A 101 -18.73 -2.53 21.70
C GLU A 101 -17.36 -3.20 21.54
N GLU A 102 -16.45 -3.04 22.51
CA GLU A 102 -15.15 -3.71 22.48
C GLU A 102 -15.29 -5.23 22.60
N GLN A 103 -16.17 -5.72 23.47
CA GLN A 103 -16.47 -7.15 23.57
C GLN A 103 -17.06 -7.70 22.28
N ARG A 104 -18.00 -6.96 21.66
CA ARG A 104 -18.57 -7.32 20.36
C ARG A 104 -17.49 -7.44 19.29
N LEU A 105 -16.54 -6.49 19.23
CA LEU A 105 -15.42 -6.54 18.29
C LEU A 105 -14.54 -7.79 18.52
N ILE A 106 -14.16 -8.08 19.77
CA ILE A 106 -13.34 -9.26 20.10
C ILE A 106 -14.05 -10.54 19.65
N ASN A 107 -15.34 -10.70 19.97
CA ASN A 107 -16.12 -11.87 19.58
C ASN A 107 -16.17 -12.04 18.04
N ILE A 108 -16.33 -10.93 17.29
CA ILE A 108 -16.33 -10.97 15.83
C ILE A 108 -14.95 -11.39 15.30
N VAL A 109 -13.85 -10.89 15.87
CA VAL A 109 -12.50 -11.27 15.49
C VAL A 109 -12.26 -12.76 15.75
N GLU A 110 -12.68 -13.30 16.88
CA GLU A 110 -12.59 -14.72 17.21
C GLU A 110 -13.43 -15.59 16.26
N GLU A 111 -14.65 -15.16 15.92
CA GLU A 111 -15.50 -15.83 14.94
C GLU A 111 -14.80 -15.88 13.55
N MET A 112 -14.21 -14.78 13.12
CA MET A 112 -13.52 -14.73 11.82
C MET A 112 -12.22 -15.53 11.83
N ALA A 113 -11.52 -15.60 12.95
CA ALA A 113 -10.36 -16.46 13.13
C ALA A 113 -10.74 -17.94 12.93
N LEU A 114 -11.83 -18.36 13.55
CA LEU A 114 -12.37 -19.72 13.36
C LEU A 114 -12.81 -19.96 11.90
N ALA A 115 -13.51 -19.01 11.30
CA ALA A 115 -14.01 -19.14 9.93
C ALA A 115 -12.89 -19.19 8.88
N SER A 116 -11.80 -18.49 9.10
CA SER A 116 -10.65 -18.40 8.19
C SER A 116 -9.56 -19.45 8.45
N GLY A 117 -9.56 -20.07 9.63
CA GLY A 117 -8.50 -20.98 10.08
C GLY A 117 -7.18 -20.29 10.44
N ILE A 118 -7.22 -18.99 10.76
CA ILE A 118 -6.06 -18.18 11.16
C ILE A 118 -6.07 -18.03 12.68
N ALA A 119 -4.88 -17.94 13.29
CA ALA A 119 -4.77 -17.60 14.72
C ALA A 119 -5.42 -16.23 14.99
N VAL A 120 -6.02 -16.07 16.17
CA VAL A 120 -6.65 -14.81 16.57
C VAL A 120 -5.62 -13.69 16.62
N PRO A 121 -5.71 -12.67 15.72
CA PRO A 121 -4.75 -11.56 15.69
C PRO A 121 -4.94 -10.64 16.90
N THR A 122 -3.88 -9.92 17.24
CA THR A 122 -3.92 -8.89 18.27
C THR A 122 -4.79 -7.72 17.82
N VAL A 123 -5.71 -7.25 18.66
CA VAL A 123 -6.68 -6.19 18.31
C VAL A 123 -6.31 -4.87 18.97
N TYR A 124 -6.30 -3.80 18.18
CA TYR A 124 -6.08 -2.43 18.63
C TYR A 124 -7.27 -1.55 18.29
N LEU A 125 -7.66 -0.71 19.24
CA LEU A 125 -8.69 0.32 19.07
C LEU A 125 -8.02 1.68 18.88
N LEU A 126 -8.36 2.34 17.77
CA LEU A 126 -7.88 3.69 17.44
C LEU A 126 -8.91 4.73 17.88
N PRO A 127 -8.47 5.90 18.40
CA PRO A 127 -9.38 6.92 18.93
C PRO A 127 -10.07 7.79 17.86
N ASP A 128 -10.11 7.31 16.61
CA ASP A 128 -10.66 8.04 15.47
C ASP A 128 -12.17 7.81 15.31
N GLU A 129 -12.90 8.88 14.92
CA GLU A 129 -14.35 8.87 14.72
C GLU A 129 -14.76 8.41 13.31
N GLY A 130 -13.84 8.39 12.34
CA GLY A 130 -14.07 7.83 11.02
C GLY A 130 -14.28 6.32 11.07
N ILE A 131 -15.01 5.78 10.10
CA ILE A 131 -15.24 4.33 9.99
C ILE A 131 -14.06 3.71 9.23
N ASN A 132 -13.13 3.08 9.97
CA ASN A 132 -11.96 2.45 9.34
C ASN A 132 -11.46 1.24 10.14
N ALA A 133 -10.71 0.37 9.44
CA ALA A 133 -9.98 -0.75 10.01
C ALA A 133 -8.70 -0.98 9.21
N PHE A 134 -7.80 -1.79 9.70
CA PHE A 134 -6.63 -2.27 8.94
C PHE A 134 -6.08 -3.56 9.53
N ALA A 135 -5.44 -4.34 8.66
CA ALA A 135 -4.58 -5.44 9.05
C ALA A 135 -3.12 -5.08 8.76
N ALA A 136 -2.22 -5.35 9.69
CA ALA A 136 -0.78 -5.14 9.54
C ALA A 136 0.01 -6.28 10.16
N GLY A 137 1.16 -6.62 9.56
CA GLY A 137 2.04 -7.70 9.94
C GLY A 137 2.79 -8.26 8.75
N PHE A 138 3.72 -9.19 8.97
CA PHE A 138 4.43 -9.90 7.90
C PHE A 138 3.90 -11.29 7.64
N THR A 139 3.43 -11.92 8.71
CA THR A 139 2.89 -13.29 8.69
C THR A 139 1.55 -13.30 9.42
N PRO A 140 0.73 -14.36 9.24
CA PRO A 140 -0.50 -14.48 10.01
C PRO A 140 -0.30 -14.50 11.52
N GLU A 141 0.88 -14.96 12.00
CA GLU A 141 1.20 -15.10 13.42
C GLU A 141 1.55 -13.75 14.08
N ASP A 142 2.10 -12.79 13.33
CA ASP A 142 2.43 -11.43 13.81
C ASP A 142 1.39 -10.38 13.36
N ALA A 143 0.27 -10.85 12.79
CA ALA A 143 -0.79 -9.98 12.32
C ALA A 143 -1.49 -9.26 13.48
N VAL A 144 -1.78 -7.99 13.27
CA VAL A 144 -2.63 -7.18 14.13
C VAL A 144 -3.80 -6.62 13.33
N ILE A 145 -4.93 -6.45 13.99
CA ILE A 145 -6.09 -5.73 13.43
C ILE A 145 -6.29 -4.46 14.23
N GLY A 146 -6.26 -3.31 13.55
CA GLY A 146 -6.63 -2.02 14.11
C GLY A 146 -8.05 -1.65 13.66
N VAL A 147 -8.88 -1.18 14.58
CA VAL A 147 -10.26 -0.74 14.31
C VAL A 147 -10.48 0.61 14.95
N THR A 148 -11.13 1.53 14.27
CA THR A 148 -11.44 2.85 14.81
C THR A 148 -12.64 2.83 15.76
N GLN A 149 -12.68 3.79 16.69
CA GLN A 149 -13.83 4.01 17.56
C GLN A 149 -15.11 4.24 16.74
N GLY A 150 -15.02 5.00 15.62
CA GLY A 150 -16.16 5.22 14.73
C GLY A 150 -16.70 3.93 14.14
N ALA A 151 -15.83 2.99 13.74
CA ALA A 151 -16.26 1.71 13.18
C ALA A 151 -17.04 0.87 14.20
N ILE A 152 -16.55 0.74 15.45
CA ILE A 152 -17.26 -0.05 16.47
C ILE A 152 -18.54 0.62 16.98
N SER A 153 -18.69 1.94 16.83
CA SER A 153 -19.86 2.68 17.31
C SER A 153 -20.97 2.85 16.27
N LEU A 154 -20.59 2.97 14.98
CA LEU A 154 -21.53 3.30 13.90
C LEU A 154 -21.96 2.09 13.06
N LEU A 155 -21.15 1.04 13.04
CA LEU A 155 -21.48 -0.18 12.31
C LEU A 155 -22.35 -1.11 13.14
N THR A 156 -23.32 -1.76 12.49
CA THR A 156 -24.03 -2.89 13.09
C THR A 156 -23.07 -4.07 13.30
N ARG A 157 -23.51 -5.10 14.04
CA ARG A 157 -22.70 -6.30 14.24
C ARG A 157 -22.32 -6.97 12.89
N GLU A 158 -23.29 -7.08 12.01
CA GLU A 158 -23.11 -7.70 10.70
C GLU A 158 -22.18 -6.87 9.80
N GLU A 159 -22.33 -5.56 9.80
CA GLU A 159 -21.45 -4.65 9.02
C GLU A 159 -20.01 -4.69 9.55
N LEU A 160 -19.82 -4.65 10.87
CA LEU A 160 -18.51 -4.79 11.50
C LEU A 160 -17.90 -6.16 11.21
N GLN A 161 -18.71 -7.23 11.23
CA GLN A 161 -18.26 -8.57 10.83
C GLN A 161 -17.80 -8.60 9.37
N GLY A 162 -18.49 -7.89 8.46
CA GLY A 162 -18.07 -7.75 7.07
C GLY A 162 -16.71 -7.07 6.92
N VAL A 163 -16.46 -5.99 7.67
CA VAL A 163 -15.18 -5.29 7.69
C VAL A 163 -14.07 -6.17 8.25
N ILE A 164 -14.30 -6.84 9.38
CA ILE A 164 -13.30 -7.75 9.97
C ILE A 164 -13.01 -8.94 9.05
N ALA A 165 -14.03 -9.51 8.41
CA ALA A 165 -13.85 -10.58 7.42
C ALA A 165 -13.00 -10.13 6.23
N HIS A 166 -13.13 -8.87 5.79
CA HIS A 166 -12.30 -8.26 4.77
C HIS A 166 -10.83 -8.17 5.23
N GLU A 167 -10.56 -7.71 6.46
CA GLU A 167 -9.21 -7.67 7.03
C GLU A 167 -8.59 -9.07 7.15
N PHE A 168 -9.38 -10.06 7.58
CA PHE A 168 -8.94 -11.46 7.60
C PHE A 168 -8.58 -12.00 6.20
N SER A 169 -9.24 -11.52 5.15
CA SER A 169 -8.86 -11.87 3.78
C SER A 169 -7.46 -11.38 3.43
N HIS A 170 -7.08 -10.16 3.84
CA HIS A 170 -5.74 -9.63 3.63
C HIS A 170 -4.68 -10.45 4.36
N ILE A 171 -4.96 -10.86 5.60
CA ILE A 171 -4.06 -11.75 6.37
C ILE A 171 -3.91 -13.10 5.66
N TYR A 172 -5.03 -13.75 5.33
CA TYR A 172 -5.06 -15.07 4.68
C TYR A 172 -4.34 -15.09 3.33
N ASN A 173 -4.53 -14.07 2.52
CA ASN A 173 -3.95 -13.98 1.18
C ASN A 173 -2.51 -13.44 1.17
N GLY A 174 -1.95 -13.04 2.31
CA GLY A 174 -0.59 -12.49 2.41
C GLY A 174 -0.42 -11.11 1.77
N ASP A 175 -1.51 -10.32 1.68
CA ASP A 175 -1.51 -9.00 1.03
C ASP A 175 -0.61 -8.01 1.73
N MET A 176 -0.55 -8.08 3.06
CA MET A 176 0.35 -7.27 3.89
C MET A 176 1.80 -7.47 3.45
N ARG A 177 2.25 -8.72 3.36
CA ARG A 177 3.61 -9.08 2.93
C ARG A 177 3.90 -8.62 1.51
N LEU A 178 2.96 -8.80 0.58
CA LEU A 178 3.08 -8.36 -0.81
C LEU A 178 3.28 -6.84 -0.89
N ASN A 179 2.45 -6.08 -0.16
CA ASN A 179 2.54 -4.61 -0.10
C ASN A 179 3.88 -4.14 0.46
N MET A 180 4.40 -4.79 1.50
CA MET A 180 5.70 -4.46 2.09
C MET A 180 6.85 -4.68 1.10
N HIS A 181 6.84 -5.79 0.35
CA HIS A 181 7.87 -6.05 -0.67
C HIS A 181 7.83 -5.01 -1.79
N MET A 182 6.63 -4.70 -2.31
CA MET A 182 6.48 -3.68 -3.34
C MET A 182 6.97 -2.30 -2.86
N LEU A 183 6.60 -1.93 -1.63
CA LEU A 183 7.04 -0.66 -1.05
C LEU A 183 8.56 -0.59 -0.86
N ALA A 184 9.18 -1.69 -0.42
CA ALA A 184 10.64 -1.76 -0.29
C ALA A 184 11.35 -1.58 -1.66
N ILE A 185 10.87 -2.24 -2.71
CA ILE A 185 11.43 -2.11 -4.07
C ILE A 185 11.29 -0.66 -4.59
N ILE A 186 10.11 -0.06 -4.43
CA ILE A 186 9.85 1.33 -4.86
C ILE A 186 10.77 2.30 -4.10
N SER A 187 11.00 2.05 -2.80
CA SER A 187 11.91 2.86 -1.98
C SER A 187 13.36 2.74 -2.44
N GLY A 188 13.80 1.55 -2.87
CA GLY A 188 15.13 1.37 -3.46
C GLY A 188 15.33 2.19 -4.74
N LEU A 189 14.30 2.26 -5.62
CA LEU A 189 14.32 3.11 -6.80
C LEU A 189 14.34 4.60 -6.43
N LEU A 190 13.58 4.99 -5.41
CA LEU A 190 13.58 6.37 -4.90
C LEU A 190 14.97 6.78 -4.39
N VAL A 191 15.66 5.89 -3.67
CA VAL A 191 17.05 6.14 -3.19
C VAL A 191 17.99 6.38 -4.35
N LEU A 192 17.84 5.68 -5.47
CA LEU A 192 18.61 5.93 -6.69
C LEU A 192 18.39 7.37 -7.21
N GLY A 193 17.14 7.83 -7.25
CA GLY A 193 16.80 9.20 -7.65
C GLY A 193 17.36 10.26 -6.69
N LEU A 194 17.29 10.00 -5.38
CA LEU A 194 17.88 10.88 -4.36
C LEU A 194 19.41 10.94 -4.45
N ALA A 195 20.08 9.81 -4.71
CA ALA A 195 21.52 9.77 -4.97
C ALA A 195 21.86 10.61 -6.21
N GLY A 196 21.07 10.50 -7.27
CA GLY A 196 21.20 11.33 -8.47
C GLY A 196 21.08 12.82 -8.16
N SER A 197 20.09 13.22 -7.36
CA SER A 197 19.92 14.64 -6.97
C SER A 197 21.09 15.16 -6.14
N LEU A 198 21.65 14.36 -5.25
CA LEU A 198 22.86 14.73 -4.48
C LEU A 198 24.08 14.90 -5.38
N ILE A 199 24.28 14.02 -6.36
CA ILE A 199 25.35 14.15 -7.36
C ILE A 199 25.17 15.42 -8.18
N LEU A 200 23.94 15.71 -8.64
CA LEU A 200 23.62 16.88 -9.43
C LEU A 200 23.93 18.19 -8.66
N VAL A 201 23.49 18.28 -7.40
CA VAL A 201 23.77 19.45 -6.55
C VAL A 201 25.28 19.62 -6.32
N LYS A 202 25.99 18.55 -5.98
CA LYS A 202 27.45 18.61 -5.77
C LYS A 202 28.20 18.98 -7.04
N ALA A 203 27.84 18.41 -8.19
CA ALA A 203 28.47 18.73 -9.48
C ALA A 203 28.21 20.18 -9.89
N SER A 204 27.00 20.71 -9.68
CA SER A 204 26.66 22.09 -10.02
C SER A 204 27.41 23.11 -9.16
N GLN A 205 27.62 22.79 -7.87
CA GLN A 205 28.33 23.66 -6.92
C GLN A 205 29.85 23.50 -6.96
N SER A 206 30.39 22.50 -7.66
CA SER A 206 31.82 22.25 -7.68
C SER A 206 32.56 23.30 -8.49
N ASN A 207 33.66 23.83 -7.91
CA ASN A 207 34.61 24.71 -8.56
C ASN A 207 35.72 23.95 -9.29
N HIS A 208 35.45 22.78 -9.81
CA HIS A 208 36.44 22.00 -10.56
C HIS A 208 36.96 22.80 -11.75
N ARG A 209 38.30 22.87 -11.88
CA ARG A 209 38.98 23.51 -13.03
C ARG A 209 38.64 22.75 -14.35
N ASP A 210 38.33 21.43 -14.26
CA ASP A 210 37.96 20.63 -15.42
C ASP A 210 36.43 20.69 -15.65
N GLN A 211 36.04 21.48 -16.62
CA GLN A 211 34.65 21.69 -17.01
C GLN A 211 33.99 20.40 -17.55
N ARG A 212 34.79 19.46 -18.08
CA ARG A 212 34.29 18.19 -18.59
C ARG A 212 33.81 17.28 -17.44
N LEU A 213 34.57 17.22 -16.34
CA LEU A 213 34.17 16.46 -15.13
C LEU A 213 32.92 17.02 -14.50
N LYS A 214 32.81 18.36 -14.46
CA LYS A 214 31.60 19.02 -13.96
C LYS A 214 30.37 18.66 -14.81
N LEU A 215 30.48 18.76 -16.15
CA LEU A 215 29.40 18.42 -17.07
C LEU A 215 29.03 16.94 -16.96
N ALA A 216 30.00 16.04 -16.90
CA ALA A 216 29.74 14.60 -16.71
C ALA A 216 28.95 14.33 -15.41
N GLY A 217 29.36 14.94 -14.28
CA GLY A 217 28.64 14.82 -13.02
C GLY A 217 27.20 15.34 -13.07
N VAL A 218 26.97 16.46 -13.74
CA VAL A 218 25.61 17.01 -13.96
C VAL A 218 24.75 16.05 -14.80
N LEU A 219 25.27 15.54 -15.91
CA LEU A 219 24.54 14.60 -16.78
C LEU A 219 24.22 13.29 -16.06
N ILE A 220 25.19 12.74 -15.30
CA ILE A 220 24.98 11.56 -14.47
C ILE A 220 23.89 11.82 -13.44
N GLY A 221 23.96 12.94 -12.73
CA GLY A 221 22.97 13.30 -11.71
C GLY A 221 21.55 13.42 -12.30
N ILE A 222 21.40 14.12 -13.44
CA ILE A 222 20.11 14.25 -14.15
C ILE A 222 19.57 12.88 -14.53
N PHE A 223 20.39 12.04 -15.13
CA PHE A 223 19.95 10.73 -15.61
C PHE A 223 19.50 9.82 -14.46
N LEU A 224 20.26 9.77 -13.36
CA LEU A 224 19.88 9.00 -12.17
C LEU A 224 18.61 9.55 -11.49
N CYS A 225 18.43 10.88 -11.47
CA CYS A 225 17.20 11.50 -11.01
C CYS A 225 16.00 11.02 -11.84
N ILE A 226 16.08 11.14 -13.16
CA ILE A 226 15.01 10.72 -14.06
C ILE A 226 14.72 9.22 -13.86
N ALA A 227 15.75 8.39 -13.89
CA ALA A 227 15.60 6.94 -13.73
C ALA A 227 14.97 6.55 -12.39
N GLY A 228 15.48 7.10 -11.29
CA GLY A 228 14.98 6.78 -9.95
C GLY A 228 13.57 7.29 -9.68
N PHE A 229 13.27 8.55 -10.01
CA PHE A 229 11.94 9.11 -9.80
C PHE A 229 10.89 8.53 -10.74
N ALA A 230 11.22 8.33 -12.03
CA ALA A 230 10.31 7.65 -12.97
C ALA A 230 10.03 6.21 -12.51
N GLY A 231 11.06 5.47 -12.10
CA GLY A 231 10.90 4.12 -11.58
C GLY A 231 10.02 4.05 -10.33
N SER A 232 10.21 4.96 -9.38
CA SER A 232 9.38 5.10 -8.18
C SER A 232 7.93 5.46 -8.54
N PHE A 233 7.74 6.38 -9.49
CA PHE A 233 6.42 6.78 -9.98
C PHE A 233 5.66 5.60 -10.60
N PHE A 234 6.23 4.94 -11.60
CA PHE A 234 5.59 3.79 -12.25
C PHE A 234 5.42 2.60 -11.30
N GLY A 235 6.40 2.35 -10.42
CA GLY A 235 6.28 1.36 -9.37
C GLY A 235 5.09 1.62 -8.44
N SER A 236 4.86 2.86 -8.07
CA SER A 236 3.71 3.28 -7.24
C SER A 236 2.38 3.10 -7.96
N LEU A 237 2.32 3.38 -9.27
CA LEU A 237 1.12 3.11 -10.08
C LEU A 237 0.80 1.62 -10.16
N ILE A 238 1.81 0.78 -10.38
CA ILE A 238 1.63 -0.68 -10.41
C ILE A 238 1.20 -1.19 -9.04
N LYS A 239 1.83 -0.72 -7.96
CA LYS A 239 1.43 -1.05 -6.59
C LYS A 239 -0.03 -0.70 -6.34
N ALA A 240 -0.48 0.51 -6.71
CA ALA A 240 -1.88 0.91 -6.58
C ALA A 240 -2.82 0.01 -7.39
N ALA A 241 -2.44 -0.38 -8.60
CA ALA A 241 -3.22 -1.31 -9.42
C ALA A 241 -3.31 -2.71 -8.79
N VAL A 242 -2.21 -3.23 -8.23
CA VAL A 242 -2.18 -4.50 -7.48
C VAL A 242 -3.10 -4.40 -6.27
N SER A 243 -2.97 -3.37 -5.43
CA SER A 243 -3.84 -3.16 -4.27
C SER A 243 -5.31 -3.17 -4.64
N ARG A 244 -5.72 -2.45 -5.68
CA ARG A 244 -7.13 -2.44 -6.13
C ARG A 244 -7.66 -3.82 -6.52
N GLN A 245 -6.84 -4.69 -7.15
CA GLN A 245 -7.26 -6.06 -7.44
C GLN A 245 -7.41 -6.90 -6.16
N ARG A 246 -6.56 -6.65 -5.17
CA ARG A 246 -6.60 -7.33 -3.87
C ARG A 246 -7.82 -6.90 -3.05
N GLU A 247 -8.26 -5.65 -3.15
CA GLU A 247 -9.51 -5.18 -2.54
C GLU A 247 -10.74 -5.94 -3.03
N PHE A 248 -10.87 -6.12 -4.36
CA PHE A 248 -11.97 -6.91 -4.90
C PHE A 248 -11.93 -8.39 -4.46
N LEU A 249 -10.74 -8.94 -4.31
CA LEU A 249 -10.56 -10.28 -3.75
C LEU A 249 -10.99 -10.31 -2.29
N ALA A 250 -10.62 -9.31 -1.50
CA ALA A 250 -10.95 -9.23 -0.09
C ALA A 250 -12.46 -9.05 0.13
N ASP A 251 -13.11 -8.21 -0.66
CA ASP A 251 -14.57 -8.05 -0.64
C ASP A 251 -15.29 -9.38 -0.95
N ALA A 252 -14.86 -10.09 -1.99
CA ALA A 252 -15.43 -11.38 -2.33
C ALA A 252 -15.20 -12.43 -1.23
N THR A 253 -14.03 -12.44 -0.59
CA THR A 253 -13.69 -13.35 0.50
C THR A 253 -14.48 -13.00 1.78
N ALA A 254 -14.69 -11.72 2.07
CA ALA A 254 -15.54 -11.29 3.19
C ALA A 254 -16.97 -11.82 3.05
N VAL A 255 -17.54 -11.75 1.83
CA VAL A 255 -18.86 -12.35 1.56
C VAL A 255 -18.82 -13.87 1.71
N GLN A 256 -17.73 -14.54 1.33
CA GLN A 256 -17.58 -15.99 1.50
C GLN A 256 -17.55 -16.38 2.98
N TYR A 257 -16.83 -15.65 3.83
CA TYR A 257 -16.72 -15.94 5.27
C TYR A 257 -18.03 -15.64 6.01
N THR A 258 -18.63 -14.50 5.74
CA THR A 258 -19.85 -14.05 6.42
C THR A 258 -21.13 -14.71 5.89
N ARG A 259 -21.09 -15.27 4.68
CA ARG A 259 -22.27 -15.72 3.93
C ARG A 259 -23.35 -14.64 3.75
N ASN A 260 -22.99 -13.37 3.94
CA ASN A 260 -23.88 -12.21 3.89
C ASN A 260 -23.26 -11.06 3.07
N PRO A 261 -23.67 -10.87 1.80
CA PRO A 261 -23.17 -9.76 0.98
C PRO A 261 -23.48 -8.37 1.55
N GLN A 262 -24.62 -8.24 2.28
CA GLN A 262 -25.03 -6.96 2.84
C GLN A 262 -24.15 -6.51 4.01
N SER A 263 -23.42 -7.40 4.64
CA SER A 263 -22.48 -7.08 5.71
C SER A 263 -21.42 -6.07 5.25
N ILE A 264 -20.65 -6.44 4.24
CA ILE A 264 -19.59 -5.57 3.70
C ILE A 264 -20.18 -4.42 2.85
N ALA A 265 -21.26 -4.67 2.07
CA ALA A 265 -21.92 -3.62 1.29
C ALA A 265 -22.50 -2.52 2.19
N GLY A 266 -23.14 -2.88 3.30
CA GLY A 266 -23.68 -1.94 4.29
C GLY A 266 -22.58 -1.08 4.92
N ALA A 267 -21.45 -1.68 5.32
CA ALA A 267 -20.31 -0.95 5.85
C ALA A 267 -19.77 0.06 4.82
N LEU A 268 -19.56 -0.35 3.56
CA LEU A 268 -19.09 0.54 2.49
C LEU A 268 -20.07 1.70 2.23
N LYS A 269 -21.39 1.43 2.23
CA LYS A 269 -22.44 2.47 2.07
C LYS A 269 -22.38 3.48 3.21
N LYS A 270 -22.23 3.02 4.46
CA LYS A 270 -22.09 3.91 5.62
C LYS A 270 -20.82 4.76 5.58
N ILE A 271 -19.69 4.20 5.14
CA ILE A 271 -18.45 4.96 4.95
C ILE A 271 -18.66 6.10 3.96
N GLY A 272 -19.33 5.81 2.83
CA GLY A 272 -19.61 6.83 1.80
C GLY A 272 -20.59 7.92 2.27
N GLY A 273 -21.48 7.61 3.21
CA GLY A 273 -22.47 8.54 3.76
C GLY A 273 -22.04 9.26 5.04
N HIS A 274 -20.90 8.87 5.64
CA HIS A 274 -20.42 9.48 6.87
C HIS A 274 -19.61 10.76 6.59
N ALA A 275 -19.87 11.85 7.32
CA ALA A 275 -19.24 13.15 7.10
C ALA A 275 -17.70 13.13 7.23
N GLN A 276 -17.16 12.28 8.09
CA GLN A 276 -15.71 12.08 8.24
C GLN A 276 -15.18 10.93 7.37
N GLY A 277 -16.07 10.18 6.68
CA GLY A 277 -15.70 9.04 5.85
C GLY A 277 -14.86 8.03 6.63
N SER A 278 -13.69 7.70 6.09
CA SER A 278 -12.70 6.79 6.68
C SER A 278 -11.46 7.53 7.22
N HIS A 279 -11.54 8.82 7.54
CA HIS A 279 -10.40 9.62 7.98
C HIS A 279 -9.81 9.15 9.30
N ILE A 280 -8.48 9.02 9.34
CA ILE A 280 -7.67 8.79 10.55
C ILE A 280 -6.83 10.05 10.78
N LYS A 281 -6.94 10.64 11.98
CA LYS A 281 -6.32 11.93 12.35
C LYS A 281 -4.87 11.80 12.83
N ALA A 282 -4.35 10.58 13.03
CA ALA A 282 -3.00 10.39 13.53
C ALA A 282 -1.95 11.09 12.65
N ALA A 283 -0.94 11.72 13.25
CA ALA A 283 0.10 12.50 12.56
C ALA A 283 0.84 11.73 11.45
N ARG A 284 0.89 10.39 11.55
CA ARG A 284 1.50 9.49 10.57
C ARG A 284 0.49 8.69 9.73
N ALA A 285 -0.79 9.05 9.80
CA ALA A 285 -1.84 8.34 9.07
C ALA A 285 -1.57 8.25 7.56
N GLY A 286 -1.02 9.32 6.96
CA GLY A 286 -0.66 9.32 5.54
C GLY A 286 0.39 8.28 5.14
N GLU A 287 1.35 7.99 6.02
CA GLU A 287 2.40 6.97 5.78
C GLU A 287 1.81 5.56 5.65
N PHE A 288 0.77 5.27 6.41
CA PHE A 288 0.11 3.96 6.48
C PHE A 288 -1.24 3.90 5.75
N SER A 289 -1.60 4.96 5.01
CA SER A 289 -2.89 5.06 4.31
C SER A 289 -3.21 3.86 3.41
N HIS A 290 -2.19 3.22 2.88
CA HIS A 290 -2.31 2.04 2.02
C HIS A 290 -2.71 0.74 2.76
N LEU A 291 -2.77 0.76 4.09
CA LEU A 291 -3.22 -0.37 4.92
C LEU A 291 -4.69 -0.22 5.34
N TYR A 292 -5.29 0.96 5.18
CA TYR A 292 -6.64 1.23 5.67
C TYR A 292 -7.71 0.57 4.80
N PHE A 293 -8.86 0.28 5.39
CA PHE A 293 -10.02 -0.27 4.69
C PHE A 293 -10.54 0.64 3.57
N ASN A 294 -10.42 1.96 3.75
CA ASN A 294 -10.71 2.94 2.72
C ASN A 294 -9.90 4.23 2.93
N THR A 295 -9.57 4.92 1.85
CA THR A 295 -8.95 6.25 1.86
C THR A 295 -9.81 7.21 1.04
N GLY A 296 -10.25 8.31 1.66
CA GLY A 296 -10.93 9.39 0.95
C GLY A 296 -10.01 10.04 -0.10
N VAL A 297 -10.42 10.08 -1.36
CA VAL A 297 -9.61 10.60 -2.46
C VAL A 297 -10.24 11.85 -3.04
N SER A 298 -9.52 12.97 -3.03
CA SER A 298 -10.04 14.28 -3.39
C SER A 298 -9.71 14.76 -4.81
N SER A 299 -8.61 14.29 -5.42
CA SER A 299 -8.16 14.76 -6.74
C SER A 299 -8.07 13.65 -7.79
N ALA A 300 -7.99 14.02 -9.08
CA ALA A 300 -7.79 13.06 -10.17
C ALA A 300 -6.42 12.37 -10.08
N MET A 301 -5.39 13.07 -9.60
CA MET A 301 -4.06 12.51 -9.39
C MET A 301 -4.08 11.52 -8.23
N ASP A 302 -4.75 11.85 -7.12
CA ASP A 302 -4.89 10.95 -5.97
C ASP A 302 -5.57 9.63 -6.38
N ARG A 303 -6.54 9.68 -7.30
CA ARG A 303 -7.21 8.48 -7.83
C ARG A 303 -6.28 7.53 -8.57
N LEU A 304 -5.26 8.02 -9.27
CA LEU A 304 -4.27 7.18 -9.94
C LEU A 304 -3.45 6.36 -8.93
N PHE A 305 -3.08 6.98 -7.81
CA PHE A 305 -2.28 6.36 -6.75
C PHE A 305 -3.12 5.74 -5.63
N ALA A 306 -4.45 5.85 -5.70
CA ALA A 306 -5.34 5.25 -4.72
C ALA A 306 -5.16 3.73 -4.70
N THR A 307 -4.91 3.19 -3.53
CA THR A 307 -4.76 1.76 -3.28
C THR A 307 -6.12 1.05 -3.21
N HIS A 308 -7.20 1.80 -2.93
CA HIS A 308 -8.56 1.28 -2.90
C HIS A 308 -9.34 1.73 -4.14
N PRO A 309 -10.19 0.85 -4.71
CA PRO A 309 -11.14 1.23 -5.74
C PRO A 309 -12.18 2.21 -5.21
N ASP A 310 -12.89 2.88 -6.12
CA ASP A 310 -14.04 3.70 -5.76
C ASP A 310 -15.10 2.90 -4.99
N LEU A 311 -15.66 3.49 -3.93
CA LEU A 311 -16.66 2.84 -3.08
C LEU A 311 -17.88 2.37 -3.90
N SER A 312 -18.31 3.18 -4.84
CA SER A 312 -19.46 2.86 -5.70
C SER A 312 -19.16 1.64 -6.58
N GLU A 313 -17.93 1.49 -7.05
CA GLU A 313 -17.53 0.30 -7.81
C GLU A 313 -17.50 -0.95 -6.92
N ARG A 314 -16.93 -0.85 -5.71
CA ARG A 314 -16.92 -1.96 -4.74
C ARG A 314 -18.34 -2.39 -4.40
N ILE A 315 -19.22 -1.43 -4.04
CA ILE A 315 -20.62 -1.72 -3.69
C ILE A 315 -21.37 -2.39 -4.83
N ARG A 316 -21.29 -1.86 -6.06
CA ARG A 316 -21.99 -2.44 -7.23
C ARG A 316 -21.52 -3.86 -7.57
N ARG A 317 -20.28 -4.22 -7.27
CA ARG A 317 -19.79 -5.59 -7.48
C ARG A 317 -20.36 -6.58 -6.46
N ILE A 318 -20.72 -6.11 -5.27
CA ILE A 318 -21.30 -6.92 -4.19
C ILE A 318 -22.82 -6.91 -4.30
N ASP A 319 -23.40 -5.72 -4.47
CA ASP A 319 -24.84 -5.44 -4.56
C ASP A 319 -25.16 -4.73 -5.89
N ALA A 320 -25.46 -5.52 -6.92
CA ALA A 320 -25.73 -5.02 -8.26
C ALA A 320 -27.04 -4.19 -8.35
N GLN A 321 -27.91 -4.27 -7.33
CA GLN A 321 -29.19 -3.56 -7.28
C GLN A 321 -29.09 -2.23 -6.53
N TRP A 322 -27.90 -1.85 -6.04
CA TRP A 322 -27.70 -0.60 -5.32
C TRP A 322 -27.99 0.62 -6.22
N ASP A 323 -28.85 1.51 -5.75
CA ASP A 323 -29.35 2.70 -6.45
C ASP A 323 -28.32 3.85 -6.60
N GLY A 324 -27.15 3.74 -5.96
CA GLY A 324 -26.10 4.75 -5.99
C GLY A 324 -26.20 5.77 -4.86
N THR A 325 -27.15 5.64 -3.95
CA THR A 325 -27.32 6.58 -2.81
C THR A 325 -26.57 6.09 -1.57
N PHE A 326 -25.91 7.01 -0.89
CA PHE A 326 -25.26 6.73 0.41
C PHE A 326 -26.20 7.14 1.55
N PRO A 327 -26.42 6.29 2.57
CA PRO A 327 -27.24 6.65 3.72
C PRO A 327 -26.56 7.75 4.55
N HIS A 328 -27.34 8.71 5.00
CA HIS A 328 -26.82 9.70 5.96
C HIS A 328 -26.53 9.01 7.31
N VAL A 329 -25.29 9.12 7.78
CA VAL A 329 -24.84 8.52 9.05
C VAL A 329 -24.71 9.63 10.09
N GLU A 330 -25.62 9.65 11.07
CA GLU A 330 -25.56 10.60 12.18
C GLU A 330 -24.56 10.13 13.25
N ILE A 331 -23.74 11.06 13.73
CA ILE A 331 -22.87 10.81 14.88
C ILE A 331 -23.73 10.81 16.15
N PRO A 332 -23.72 9.74 16.96
CA PRO A 332 -24.48 9.69 18.20
C PRO A 332 -24.12 10.86 19.13
N ARG A 333 -25.11 11.55 19.66
CA ARG A 333 -24.94 12.73 20.57
C ARG A 333 -24.06 12.45 21.79
N SER A 334 -23.92 11.19 22.18
CA SER A 334 -23.02 10.75 23.27
C SER A 334 -21.54 10.94 22.97
N GLN A 335 -21.16 11.02 21.68
CA GLN A 335 -19.77 11.25 21.23
C GLN A 335 -19.44 12.75 21.12
N LEU A 336 -20.42 13.61 20.88
CA LEU A 336 -20.26 15.08 20.81
C LEU A 336 -19.90 15.74 22.14
N LYS A 337 -20.05 15.03 23.27
CA LYS A 337 -19.78 15.55 24.63
C LYS A 337 -18.41 15.16 25.20
N ARG A 338 -17.53 14.52 24.44
CA ARG A 338 -16.20 14.07 24.90
C ARG A 338 -15.01 14.89 24.38
N ASN A 339 -15.26 16.06 23.77
CA ASN A 339 -14.25 17.04 23.40
C ASN A 339 -14.20 18.20 24.39
#